data_f7483ee6f5bd861950d3c8a530487ff7
#
_entry.id   f7483ee6f5bd861950d3c8a530487ff7
#
_cell.length_a   1.000
_cell.length_b   1.000
_cell.length_c   1.000
_cell.angle_alpha   90.00
_cell.angle_beta   90.00
_cell.angle_gamma   90.00
#
_symmetry.space_group_name_H-M   'P 1'
#
loop_
_entity.id
_entity.type
_entity.pdbx_description
1 polymer ?
#
loop_
_entity_poly.entity_id
_entity_poly.type
_entity_poly.pdbx_seq_one_letter_code
_entity_poly.pdbx_strand_id
1 'polypeptide(L)'
;MLLYIDPGTGSMLFTIVLGAVTTLYFLARRFIVYIKFRISGGKIEKAGSEKIPFVIFSDGKQYWNVFAPICDEFERRKTKLEYWTASEEDPGLRRGYKYVNCRFIGSGNRAFTLLNMMNASVCLATTPGLDVLQWKRSKDVDWYVHILHAAGTSAAGYRMFSLDYYDAVLLTGDFQIDEIRELEQKRRLPPKELKVVGCTYMDELKKRLDLEGKDTHQGLTVLLAPSWGTSSILVRYGSRIIDALLDTGYDLIIRPHPQSFTADKAVMDELRAKYPDSDRLSWNRDTDNFDALNRADIMISDFSSVIFDYCLIFNKPFIYTENTFDKAQYDAAWLDEEMWKFRVLPSIGLPLKEEDFPNMKEIIQKAVKDEGLSRGRDRARRESWANIGHSAALTADYMIEKYDSLCRAGEGKKHR
;
A
#
# COMPACT_ATOMS: atom_id res chain seq x y z
N MET A 1 -66.55 -6.69 3.11
CA MET A 1 -65.81 -7.31 2.00
C MET A 1 -64.33 -7.26 2.35
N LEU A 2 -63.81 -8.31 2.96
CA LEU A 2 -62.38 -8.45 3.30
C LEU A 2 -61.66 -8.78 1.99
N LEU A 3 -60.78 -7.89 1.55
CA LEU A 3 -59.87 -8.13 0.43
C LEU A 3 -58.85 -9.15 0.88
N TYR A 4 -59.03 -10.39 0.46
CA TYR A 4 -58.06 -11.48 0.63
C TYR A 4 -56.96 -11.26 -0.40
N ILE A 5 -55.77 -10.86 0.06
CA ILE A 5 -54.57 -10.83 -0.77
C ILE A 5 -53.93 -12.23 -0.69
N ASP A 6 -53.93 -12.94 -1.80
CA ASP A 6 -53.25 -14.21 -1.96
C ASP A 6 -51.76 -14.09 -1.60
N PRO A 7 -51.19 -15.03 -0.79
CA PRO A 7 -49.79 -14.96 -0.35
C PRO A 7 -48.76 -14.80 -1.48
N GLY A 8 -49.05 -15.34 -2.66
CA GLY A 8 -48.20 -15.19 -3.86
C GLY A 8 -48.19 -13.75 -4.40
N THR A 9 -49.37 -13.14 -4.47
CA THR A 9 -49.54 -11.74 -4.93
C THR A 9 -48.95 -10.75 -3.92
N GLY A 10 -49.08 -11.05 -2.61
CA GLY A 10 -48.48 -10.22 -1.53
C GLY A 10 -46.97 -10.23 -1.58
N SER A 11 -46.34 -11.39 -1.84
CA SER A 11 -44.88 -11.51 -1.95
C SER A 11 -44.32 -10.79 -3.19
N MET A 12 -45.06 -10.88 -4.32
CA MET A 12 -44.70 -10.21 -5.56
C MET A 12 -44.79 -8.67 -5.41
N LEU A 13 -45.84 -8.17 -4.78
CA LEU A 13 -46.02 -6.75 -4.49
C LEU A 13 -44.92 -6.23 -3.56
N PHE A 14 -44.58 -6.99 -2.51
CA PHE A 14 -43.50 -6.66 -1.59
C PHE A 14 -42.14 -6.55 -2.34
N THR A 15 -41.83 -7.48 -3.21
CA THR A 15 -40.60 -7.48 -4.01
C THR A 15 -40.52 -6.27 -4.94
N ILE A 16 -41.64 -5.91 -5.59
CA ILE A 16 -41.72 -4.72 -6.46
C ILE A 16 -41.54 -3.44 -5.65
N VAL A 17 -42.20 -3.32 -4.50
CA VAL A 17 -42.10 -2.15 -3.63
C VAL A 17 -40.67 -2.02 -3.07
N LEU A 18 -40.08 -3.13 -2.60
CA LEU A 18 -38.71 -3.14 -2.11
C LEU A 18 -37.71 -2.76 -3.21
N GLY A 19 -37.89 -3.27 -4.43
CA GLY A 19 -37.08 -2.92 -5.59
C GLY A 19 -37.21 -1.44 -5.95
N ALA A 20 -38.42 -0.89 -5.96
CA ALA A 20 -38.67 0.53 -6.23
C ALA A 20 -38.05 1.44 -5.15
N VAL A 21 -38.23 1.10 -3.86
CA VAL A 21 -37.64 1.85 -2.73
C VAL A 21 -36.13 1.81 -2.79
N THR A 22 -35.55 0.64 -3.06
CA THR A 22 -34.08 0.48 -3.19
C THR A 22 -33.56 1.29 -4.37
N THR A 23 -34.22 1.25 -5.51
CA THR A 23 -33.85 2.04 -6.70
C THR A 23 -33.94 3.54 -6.43
N LEU A 24 -35.05 4.00 -5.82
CA LEU A 24 -35.21 5.42 -5.41
C LEU A 24 -34.14 5.84 -4.39
N TYR A 25 -33.79 4.98 -3.44
CA TYR A 25 -32.71 5.23 -2.49
C TYR A 25 -31.37 5.42 -3.20
N PHE A 26 -31.03 4.54 -4.15
CA PHE A 26 -29.77 4.67 -4.90
C PHE A 26 -29.76 5.89 -5.81
N LEU A 27 -30.87 6.24 -6.45
CA LEU A 27 -30.99 7.47 -7.23
C LEU A 27 -30.88 8.73 -6.37
N ALA A 28 -31.52 8.72 -5.19
CA ALA A 28 -31.47 9.83 -4.25
C ALA A 28 -30.12 9.91 -3.49
N ARG A 29 -29.36 8.82 -3.40
CA ARG A 29 -28.11 8.75 -2.64
C ARG A 29 -27.10 9.82 -3.07
N ARG A 30 -26.93 10.07 -4.38
CA ARG A 30 -26.05 11.13 -4.88
C ARG A 30 -26.50 12.51 -4.38
N PHE A 31 -27.81 12.75 -4.39
CA PHE A 31 -28.41 14.02 -3.94
C PHE A 31 -28.32 14.18 -2.42
N ILE A 32 -28.55 13.12 -1.66
CA ILE A 32 -28.41 13.09 -0.19
C ILE A 32 -26.96 13.36 0.22
N VAL A 33 -26.00 12.72 -0.45
CA VAL A 33 -24.55 12.91 -0.20
C VAL A 33 -24.17 14.37 -0.53
N TYR A 34 -24.66 14.90 -1.62
CA TYR A 34 -24.47 16.29 -2.01
C TYR A 34 -25.02 17.27 -0.96
N ILE A 35 -26.26 17.05 -0.49
CA ILE A 35 -26.87 17.88 0.56
C ILE A 35 -26.08 17.76 1.88
N LYS A 36 -25.75 16.56 2.32
CA LYS A 36 -24.95 16.36 3.54
C LYS A 36 -23.60 17.07 3.43
N PHE A 37 -22.94 17.02 2.28
CA PHE A 37 -21.70 17.74 2.04
C PHE A 37 -21.88 19.26 2.17
N ARG A 38 -22.95 19.82 1.58
CA ARG A 38 -23.27 21.26 1.69
C ARG A 38 -23.55 21.67 3.13
N ILE A 39 -24.30 20.87 3.87
CA ILE A 39 -24.65 21.13 5.28
C ILE A 39 -23.41 21.05 6.17
N SER A 40 -22.45 20.17 5.86
CA SER A 40 -21.19 20.05 6.60
C SER A 40 -20.15 21.15 6.29
N GLY A 41 -20.57 22.21 5.61
CA GLY A 41 -19.71 23.37 5.29
C GLY A 41 -18.76 23.15 4.13
N GLY A 42 -18.95 22.09 3.34
CA GLY A 42 -18.19 21.84 2.12
C GLY A 42 -18.56 22.86 1.02
N LYS A 43 -17.56 23.58 0.51
CA LYS A 43 -17.72 24.39 -0.70
C LYS A 43 -17.45 23.51 -1.90
N ILE A 44 -18.44 23.37 -2.79
CA ILE A 44 -18.23 22.80 -4.12
C ILE A 44 -17.82 23.97 -4.99
N GLU A 45 -16.62 23.95 -5.52
CA GLU A 45 -16.28 24.80 -6.65
C GLU A 45 -17.24 24.47 -7.78
N LYS A 46 -17.90 25.48 -8.31
CA LYS A 46 -18.95 25.29 -9.33
C LYS A 46 -18.38 24.55 -10.53
N ALA A 47 -19.20 23.69 -11.14
CA ALA A 47 -18.97 23.21 -12.50
C ALA A 47 -18.74 24.43 -13.41
N GLY A 48 -17.47 24.62 -13.82
CA GLY A 48 -16.97 25.83 -14.50
C GLY A 48 -15.62 26.30 -14.00
N SER A 49 -15.07 25.71 -12.91
CA SER A 49 -13.67 25.91 -12.54
C SER A 49 -12.76 25.26 -13.58
N GLU A 50 -11.66 25.93 -13.89
CA GLU A 50 -10.60 25.40 -14.75
C GLU A 50 -10.20 23.99 -14.27
N LYS A 51 -10.07 23.06 -15.22
CA LYS A 51 -9.72 21.67 -14.92
C LYS A 51 -8.34 21.61 -14.27
N ILE A 52 -8.23 20.91 -13.13
CA ILE A 52 -6.96 20.76 -12.41
C ILE A 52 -6.02 19.87 -13.24
N PRO A 53 -4.84 20.34 -13.64
CA PRO A 53 -3.92 19.53 -14.43
C PRO A 53 -3.50 18.24 -13.73
N PHE A 54 -3.05 18.36 -12.47
CA PHE A 54 -2.51 17.25 -11.70
C PHE A 54 -3.07 17.22 -10.28
N VAL A 55 -3.54 16.06 -9.86
CA VAL A 55 -3.93 15.78 -8.48
C VAL A 55 -3.18 14.54 -7.99
N ILE A 56 -2.59 14.63 -6.82
CA ILE A 56 -2.18 13.45 -6.04
C ILE A 56 -3.19 13.28 -4.91
N PHE A 57 -3.71 12.07 -4.73
CA PHE A 57 -4.54 11.71 -3.60
C PHE A 57 -3.82 10.74 -2.66
N SER A 58 -3.77 11.10 -1.38
CA SER A 58 -3.29 10.27 -0.27
C SER A 58 -4.44 10.00 0.71
N ASP A 59 -4.72 8.74 0.99
CA ASP A 59 -5.75 8.34 1.96
C ASP A 59 -5.25 8.32 3.41
N GLY A 60 -3.94 8.54 3.65
CA GLY A 60 -3.37 8.59 4.98
C GLY A 60 -1.94 9.11 5.06
N LYS A 61 -1.59 9.66 6.23
CA LYS A 61 -0.27 10.25 6.51
C LYS A 61 0.91 9.28 6.30
N GLN A 62 0.68 7.98 6.39
CA GLN A 62 1.68 6.93 6.18
C GLN A 62 2.23 6.91 4.76
N TYR A 63 1.50 7.45 3.78
CA TYR A 63 1.94 7.50 2.38
C TYR A 63 2.68 8.79 2.02
N TRP A 64 2.92 9.68 3.00
CA TRP A 64 3.68 10.91 2.73
C TRP A 64 5.05 10.62 2.12
N ASN A 65 5.77 9.60 2.64
CA ASN A 65 7.09 9.22 2.12
C ASN A 65 7.05 8.66 0.68
N VAL A 66 5.87 8.27 0.19
CA VAL A 66 5.67 7.89 -1.22
C VAL A 66 5.52 9.13 -2.09
N PHE A 67 4.77 10.13 -1.61
CA PHE A 67 4.37 11.29 -2.41
C PHE A 67 5.28 12.52 -2.22
N ALA A 68 5.97 12.65 -1.08
CA ALA A 68 6.86 13.78 -0.83
C ALA A 68 7.90 13.98 -1.93
N PRO A 69 8.64 12.93 -2.39
CA PRO A 69 9.62 13.10 -3.45
C PRO A 69 9.00 13.57 -4.77
N ILE A 70 7.75 13.14 -5.07
CA ILE A 70 7.03 13.56 -6.27
C ILE A 70 6.60 15.03 -6.13
N CYS A 71 6.10 15.43 -4.96
CA CYS A 71 5.77 16.82 -4.66
C CYS A 71 7.00 17.73 -4.76
N ASP A 72 8.14 17.30 -4.19
CA ASP A 72 9.41 18.01 -4.29
C ASP A 72 9.87 18.18 -5.75
N GLU A 73 9.65 17.16 -6.59
CA GLU A 73 9.97 17.22 -8.01
C GLU A 73 9.06 18.18 -8.78
N PHE A 74 7.75 18.22 -8.51
CA PHE A 74 6.84 19.23 -9.08
C PHE A 74 7.19 20.65 -8.62
N GLU A 75 7.55 20.83 -7.35
CA GLU A 75 8.02 22.10 -6.81
C GLU A 75 9.29 22.58 -7.52
N ARG A 76 10.28 21.69 -7.67
CA ARG A 76 11.56 21.96 -8.39
C ARG A 76 11.31 22.35 -9.84
N ARG A 77 10.35 21.71 -10.52
CA ARG A 77 9.96 22.01 -11.91
C ARG A 77 9.07 23.25 -12.02
N LYS A 78 8.66 23.86 -10.92
CA LYS A 78 7.72 24.98 -10.88
C LYS A 78 6.38 24.65 -11.58
N THR A 79 5.95 23.41 -11.49
CA THR A 79 4.72 22.90 -12.09
C THR A 79 3.64 22.80 -11.02
N LYS A 80 2.46 23.36 -11.30
CA LYS A 80 1.33 23.35 -10.35
C LYS A 80 0.84 21.92 -10.11
N LEU A 81 0.65 21.55 -8.84
CA LEU A 81 0.14 20.27 -8.40
C LEU A 81 -0.80 20.47 -7.20
N GLU A 82 -1.93 19.79 -7.20
CA GLU A 82 -2.79 19.66 -6.03
C GLU A 82 -2.48 18.35 -5.30
N TYR A 83 -2.02 18.44 -4.06
CA TYR A 83 -1.87 17.29 -3.16
C TYR A 83 -3.05 17.25 -2.18
N TRP A 84 -3.93 16.27 -2.35
CA TRP A 84 -5.12 16.08 -1.52
C TRP A 84 -4.91 14.94 -0.54
N THR A 85 -5.09 15.20 0.74
CA THR A 85 -4.97 14.16 1.78
C THR A 85 -6.26 14.00 2.57
N ALA A 86 -6.56 12.75 2.94
CA ALA A 86 -7.66 12.40 3.85
C ALA A 86 -7.22 12.37 5.33
N SER A 87 -5.96 12.71 5.63
CA SER A 87 -5.41 12.78 6.99
C SER A 87 -5.10 14.22 7.39
N GLU A 88 -5.67 14.68 8.51
CA GLU A 88 -5.40 16.01 9.07
C GLU A 88 -3.97 16.14 9.60
N GLU A 89 -3.34 15.03 9.95
CA GLU A 89 -1.98 14.97 10.47
C GLU A 89 -0.92 14.75 9.37
N ASP A 90 -1.31 14.80 8.10
CA ASP A 90 -0.39 14.56 7.00
C ASP A 90 0.75 15.60 6.99
N PRO A 91 2.02 15.17 6.98
CA PRO A 91 3.16 16.09 6.98
C PRO A 91 3.19 17.05 5.80
N GLY A 92 2.60 16.66 4.66
CA GLY A 92 2.47 17.51 3.47
C GLY A 92 1.77 18.83 3.73
N LEU A 93 0.80 18.86 4.68
CA LEU A 93 0.05 20.06 5.03
C LEU A 93 0.90 21.16 5.68
N ARG A 94 2.08 20.79 6.18
CA ARG A 94 3.03 21.71 6.85
C ARG A 94 4.18 22.15 5.94
N ARG A 95 4.21 21.65 4.68
CA ARG A 95 5.24 22.06 3.71
C ARG A 95 4.92 23.41 3.10
N GLY A 96 5.91 24.28 3.06
CA GLY A 96 5.81 25.62 2.50
C GLY A 96 6.06 25.67 0.99
N TYR A 97 5.46 24.77 0.21
CA TYR A 97 5.59 24.75 -1.25
C TYR A 97 4.97 25.99 -1.90
N LYS A 98 5.52 26.40 -3.02
CA LYS A 98 5.02 27.52 -3.84
C LYS A 98 4.15 27.02 -5.00
N TYR A 99 4.48 25.88 -5.56
CA TYR A 99 3.82 25.31 -6.73
C TYR A 99 2.95 24.09 -6.41
N VAL A 100 3.17 23.47 -5.25
CA VAL A 100 2.35 22.35 -4.77
C VAL A 100 1.39 22.84 -3.70
N ASN A 101 0.09 22.72 -3.96
CA ASN A 101 -0.95 23.11 -3.00
C ASN A 101 -1.42 21.87 -2.21
N CYS A 102 -0.97 21.76 -0.95
CA CYS A 102 -1.35 20.65 -0.06
C CYS A 102 -2.63 20.99 0.69
N ARG A 103 -3.65 20.12 0.60
CA ARG A 103 -4.97 20.37 1.19
C ARG A 103 -5.54 19.14 1.88
N PHE A 104 -5.99 19.30 3.11
CA PHE A 104 -6.86 18.33 3.78
C PHE A 104 -8.27 18.42 3.20
N ILE A 105 -8.76 17.32 2.62
CA ILE A 105 -10.08 17.26 1.99
C ILE A 105 -11.17 16.64 2.88
N GLY A 106 -10.84 16.37 4.14
CA GLY A 106 -11.69 15.64 5.08
C GLY A 106 -11.35 14.16 5.10
N SER A 107 -11.96 13.41 6.00
CA SER A 107 -11.82 11.96 6.13
C SER A 107 -13.11 11.23 5.76
N GLY A 108 -13.00 9.94 5.43
CA GLY A 108 -14.13 9.06 5.14
C GLY A 108 -15.04 9.58 4.04
N ASN A 109 -16.34 9.59 4.29
CA ASN A 109 -17.35 9.98 3.27
C ASN A 109 -17.16 11.38 2.70
N ARG A 110 -16.59 12.31 3.48
CA ARG A 110 -16.34 13.68 2.99
C ARG A 110 -15.26 13.69 1.92
N ALA A 111 -14.15 13.01 2.18
CA ALA A 111 -13.08 12.89 1.19
C ALA A 111 -13.57 12.21 -0.09
N PHE A 112 -14.26 11.07 0.03
CA PHE A 112 -14.79 10.35 -1.13
C PHE A 112 -15.82 11.15 -1.92
N THR A 113 -16.63 12.00 -1.27
CA THR A 113 -17.54 12.90 -1.99
C THR A 113 -16.78 13.88 -2.88
N LEU A 114 -15.72 14.50 -2.37
CA LEU A 114 -14.88 15.42 -3.16
C LEU A 114 -14.19 14.70 -4.31
N LEU A 115 -13.62 13.54 -4.05
CA LEU A 115 -12.95 12.72 -5.06
C LEU A 115 -13.90 12.27 -6.17
N ASN A 116 -15.13 11.87 -5.81
CA ASN A 116 -16.15 11.45 -6.79
C ASN A 116 -16.68 12.60 -7.67
N MET A 117 -16.39 13.85 -7.28
CA MET A 117 -16.77 15.07 -8.01
C MET A 117 -15.54 15.84 -8.52
N MET A 118 -14.36 15.25 -8.42
CA MET A 118 -13.11 15.89 -8.85
C MET A 118 -13.12 16.17 -10.35
N ASN A 119 -12.63 17.34 -10.75
CA ASN A 119 -12.41 17.74 -12.15
C ASN A 119 -10.90 17.92 -12.37
N ALA A 120 -10.24 16.89 -12.90
CA ALA A 120 -8.80 16.88 -13.09
C ALA A 120 -8.39 16.14 -14.37
N SER A 121 -7.25 16.48 -14.92
CA SER A 121 -6.73 15.76 -16.08
C SER A 121 -6.06 14.45 -15.64
N VAL A 122 -5.09 14.51 -14.73
CA VAL A 122 -4.37 13.32 -14.22
C VAL A 122 -4.51 13.24 -12.71
N CYS A 123 -4.97 12.10 -12.22
CA CYS A 123 -5.05 11.80 -10.79
C CYS A 123 -4.15 10.61 -10.45
N LEU A 124 -3.13 10.85 -9.62
CA LEU A 124 -2.23 9.82 -9.08
C LEU A 124 -2.66 9.44 -7.67
N ALA A 125 -2.68 8.16 -7.36
CA ALA A 125 -2.91 7.64 -6.02
C ALA A 125 -2.20 6.31 -5.78
N THR A 126 -2.01 5.96 -4.52
CA THR A 126 -1.57 4.62 -4.11
C THR A 126 -2.68 3.82 -3.41
N THR A 127 -3.88 4.39 -3.32
CA THR A 127 -5.07 3.79 -2.71
C THR A 127 -5.68 2.76 -3.67
N PRO A 128 -5.77 1.48 -3.30
CA PRO A 128 -6.40 0.45 -4.14
C PRO A 128 -7.93 0.56 -4.12
N GLY A 129 -8.59 -0.08 -5.07
CA GLY A 129 -10.06 -0.24 -5.08
C GLY A 129 -10.84 0.96 -5.62
N LEU A 130 -10.23 1.76 -6.51
CA LEU A 130 -10.93 2.77 -7.30
C LEU A 130 -12.13 2.12 -8.02
N ASP A 131 -13.31 2.74 -7.90
CA ASP A 131 -14.62 2.30 -8.44
C ASP A 131 -15.17 0.97 -7.89
N VAL A 132 -14.36 0.24 -7.13
CA VAL A 132 -14.78 -1.00 -6.43
C VAL A 132 -15.44 -0.66 -5.09
N LEU A 133 -14.79 0.19 -4.30
CA LEU A 133 -15.23 0.55 -2.96
C LEU A 133 -15.94 1.91 -2.94
N GLN A 134 -15.69 2.72 -1.92
CA GLN A 134 -16.35 4.02 -1.71
C GLN A 134 -15.85 5.10 -2.66
N TRP A 135 -14.58 5.04 -3.05
CA TRP A 135 -14.01 5.95 -4.03
C TRP A 135 -14.46 5.54 -5.44
N LYS A 136 -15.34 6.35 -6.04
CA LYS A 136 -15.83 6.14 -7.40
C LYS A 136 -15.07 7.01 -8.38
N ARG A 137 -14.91 6.51 -9.61
CA ARG A 137 -14.35 7.32 -10.70
C ARG A 137 -15.23 8.55 -10.94
N SER A 138 -14.62 9.74 -10.90
CA SER A 138 -15.28 10.95 -11.42
C SER A 138 -15.29 10.90 -12.94
N LYS A 139 -16.44 11.25 -13.54
CA LYS A 139 -16.55 11.40 -15.00
C LYS A 139 -15.74 12.57 -15.57
N ASP A 140 -15.35 13.49 -14.70
CA ASP A 140 -14.63 14.72 -15.05
C ASP A 140 -13.12 14.59 -14.82
N VAL A 141 -12.62 13.37 -14.52
CA VAL A 141 -11.18 13.02 -14.48
C VAL A 141 -10.83 12.21 -15.73
N ASP A 142 -9.84 12.70 -16.49
CA ASP A 142 -9.47 12.06 -17.76
C ASP A 142 -8.64 10.79 -17.57
N TRP A 143 -7.74 10.77 -16.56
CA TRP A 143 -6.76 9.69 -16.41
C TRP A 143 -6.44 9.39 -14.94
N TYR A 144 -6.69 8.15 -14.50
CA TYR A 144 -6.35 7.68 -13.17
C TYR A 144 -5.11 6.80 -13.20
N VAL A 145 -4.13 7.14 -12.37
CA VAL A 145 -2.84 6.46 -12.27
C VAL A 145 -2.69 5.88 -10.88
N HIS A 146 -2.36 4.60 -10.79
CA HIS A 146 -1.94 3.98 -9.54
C HIS A 146 -0.42 3.90 -9.47
N ILE A 147 0.17 4.28 -8.33
CA ILE A 147 1.60 4.07 -8.06
C ILE A 147 1.78 3.01 -6.98
N LEU A 148 2.62 2.02 -7.26
CA LEU A 148 2.97 1.02 -6.26
C LEU A 148 4.00 1.59 -5.28
N HIS A 149 3.80 1.33 -3.99
CA HIS A 149 4.60 1.90 -2.90
C HIS A 149 5.50 0.87 -2.19
N ALA A 150 5.60 -0.35 -2.71
CA ALA A 150 6.45 -1.41 -2.18
C ALA A 150 6.97 -2.30 -3.30
N ALA A 151 8.21 -2.77 -3.19
CA ALA A 151 8.84 -3.71 -4.12
C ALA A 151 8.37 -5.14 -3.83
N GLY A 152 7.12 -5.42 -4.08
CA GLY A 152 6.54 -6.75 -3.90
C GLY A 152 5.40 -6.99 -4.87
N THR A 153 4.86 -8.19 -4.82
CA THR A 153 3.69 -8.57 -5.60
C THR A 153 2.46 -7.80 -5.12
N SER A 154 1.91 -6.92 -5.96
CA SER A 154 0.69 -6.17 -5.64
C SER A 154 -0.51 -7.08 -5.42
N ALA A 155 -0.61 -8.17 -6.18
CA ALA A 155 -1.68 -9.15 -6.10
C ALA A 155 -1.79 -9.83 -4.72
N ALA A 156 -0.70 -9.94 -3.96
CA ALA A 156 -0.71 -10.48 -2.59
C ALA A 156 -1.05 -9.44 -1.51
N GLY A 157 -0.96 -8.15 -1.83
CA GLY A 157 -1.23 -7.06 -0.89
C GLY A 157 -2.61 -6.43 -1.07
N TYR A 158 -3.19 -6.56 -2.24
CA TYR A 158 -4.44 -5.91 -2.60
C TYR A 158 -5.62 -6.88 -2.65
N ARG A 159 -6.76 -6.43 -2.11
CA ARG A 159 -8.03 -7.15 -2.26
C ARG A 159 -8.42 -7.26 -3.73
N MET A 160 -9.32 -8.20 -4.04
CA MET A 160 -9.78 -8.42 -5.40
C MET A 160 -10.27 -7.14 -6.09
N PHE A 161 -9.93 -7.00 -7.36
CA PHE A 161 -10.34 -5.92 -8.27
C PHE A 161 -9.70 -4.55 -7.95
N SER A 162 -8.64 -4.52 -7.13
CA SER A 162 -8.08 -3.28 -6.60
C SER A 162 -7.51 -2.34 -7.65
N LEU A 163 -6.98 -2.88 -8.76
CA LEU A 163 -6.38 -2.10 -9.86
C LEU A 163 -7.26 -2.05 -11.11
N ASP A 164 -8.40 -2.72 -11.13
CA ASP A 164 -9.19 -2.96 -12.35
C ASP A 164 -9.64 -1.68 -13.05
N TYR A 165 -9.93 -0.64 -12.30
CA TYR A 165 -10.48 0.62 -12.83
C TYR A 165 -9.45 1.76 -12.93
N TYR A 166 -8.17 1.47 -12.74
CA TYR A 166 -7.12 2.43 -13.07
C TYR A 166 -6.78 2.37 -14.56
N ASP A 167 -6.46 3.52 -15.15
CA ASP A 167 -6.06 3.61 -16.56
C ASP A 167 -4.58 3.26 -16.74
N ALA A 168 -3.77 3.52 -15.70
CA ALA A 168 -2.35 3.21 -15.69
C ALA A 168 -1.87 2.73 -14.32
N VAL A 169 -0.78 1.93 -14.30
CA VAL A 169 -0.07 1.53 -13.10
C VAL A 169 1.42 1.81 -13.26
N LEU A 170 1.99 2.55 -12.30
CA LEU A 170 3.41 2.81 -12.20
C LEU A 170 4.05 1.73 -11.31
N LEU A 171 4.98 1.00 -11.90
CA LEU A 171 5.57 -0.22 -11.38
C LEU A 171 6.91 0.04 -10.73
N THR A 172 7.28 -0.81 -9.76
CA THR A 172 8.60 -0.77 -9.12
C THR A 172 9.67 -1.54 -9.91
N GLY A 173 9.26 -2.58 -10.65
CA GLY A 173 10.11 -3.42 -11.49
C GLY A 173 9.30 -4.16 -12.55
N ASP A 174 9.98 -4.73 -13.53
CA ASP A 174 9.36 -5.40 -14.69
C ASP A 174 8.57 -6.67 -14.29
N PHE A 175 8.94 -7.32 -13.20
CA PHE A 175 8.29 -8.55 -12.71
C PHE A 175 6.78 -8.41 -12.45
N GLN A 176 6.31 -7.18 -12.23
CA GLN A 176 4.90 -6.89 -11.96
C GLN A 176 4.06 -6.83 -13.24
N ILE A 177 4.70 -6.72 -14.41
CA ILE A 177 3.99 -6.62 -15.71
C ILE A 177 3.18 -7.89 -15.97
N ASP A 178 3.80 -9.05 -15.86
CA ASP A 178 3.16 -10.33 -16.18
C ASP A 178 1.98 -10.62 -15.24
N GLU A 179 2.14 -10.32 -13.93
CA GLU A 179 1.06 -10.48 -12.96
C GLU A 179 -0.17 -9.62 -13.30
N ILE A 180 0.04 -8.35 -13.69
CA ILE A 180 -1.07 -7.45 -14.07
C ILE A 180 -1.69 -7.89 -15.39
N ARG A 181 -0.90 -8.30 -16.38
CA ARG A 181 -1.39 -8.80 -17.67
C ARG A 181 -2.21 -10.07 -17.53
N GLU A 182 -1.79 -10.98 -16.64
CA GLU A 182 -2.56 -12.18 -16.34
C GLU A 182 -3.93 -11.84 -15.72
N LEU A 183 -3.98 -10.91 -14.76
CA LEU A 183 -5.23 -10.44 -14.16
C LEU A 183 -6.17 -9.80 -15.20
N GLU A 184 -5.63 -8.96 -16.07
CA GLU A 184 -6.39 -8.32 -17.17
C GLU A 184 -6.98 -9.38 -18.10
N GLN A 185 -6.19 -10.35 -18.53
CA GLN A 185 -6.63 -11.43 -19.42
C GLN A 185 -7.77 -12.26 -18.78
N LYS A 186 -7.57 -12.72 -17.55
CA LYS A 186 -8.54 -13.56 -16.83
C LYS A 186 -9.85 -12.85 -16.54
N ARG A 187 -9.80 -11.55 -16.31
CA ARG A 187 -10.95 -10.70 -16.00
C ARG A 187 -11.54 -10.02 -17.24
N ARG A 188 -10.95 -10.23 -18.42
CA ARG A 188 -11.34 -9.60 -19.69
C ARG A 188 -11.38 -8.07 -19.59
N LEU A 189 -10.37 -7.48 -18.93
CA LEU A 189 -10.23 -6.05 -18.79
C LEU A 189 -9.47 -5.45 -19.98
N PRO A 190 -9.72 -4.18 -20.30
CA PRO A 190 -8.86 -3.46 -21.24
C PRO A 190 -7.44 -3.35 -20.65
N PRO A 191 -6.39 -3.45 -21.48
CA PRO A 191 -5.02 -3.35 -21.01
C PRO A 191 -4.73 -1.95 -20.48
N LYS A 192 -4.19 -1.88 -19.27
CA LYS A 192 -3.72 -0.64 -18.63
C LYS A 192 -2.39 -0.20 -19.25
N GLU A 193 -2.11 1.08 -19.18
CA GLU A 193 -0.75 1.56 -19.43
C GLU A 193 0.14 1.19 -18.23
N LEU A 194 1.23 0.48 -18.48
CA LEU A 194 2.20 0.06 -17.46
C LEU A 194 3.52 0.77 -17.71
N LYS A 195 4.06 1.43 -16.67
CA LYS A 195 5.34 2.13 -16.75
C LYS A 195 6.21 1.78 -15.55
N VAL A 196 7.40 1.28 -15.79
CA VAL A 196 8.36 1.03 -14.70
C VAL A 196 9.06 2.34 -14.36
N VAL A 197 8.78 2.86 -13.17
CA VAL A 197 9.33 4.11 -12.63
C VAL A 197 10.27 3.88 -11.45
N GLY A 198 10.17 2.74 -10.77
CA GLY A 198 10.84 2.45 -9.51
C GLY A 198 9.93 2.69 -8.30
N CYS A 199 10.51 2.84 -7.11
CA CYS A 199 9.77 2.97 -5.85
C CYS A 199 10.23 4.20 -5.06
N THR A 200 9.42 5.25 -5.05
CA THR A 200 9.73 6.52 -4.37
C THR A 200 9.98 6.35 -2.88
N TYR A 201 9.19 5.50 -2.22
CA TYR A 201 9.35 5.18 -0.81
C TYR A 201 10.72 4.54 -0.51
N MET A 202 11.13 3.56 -1.32
CA MET A 202 12.43 2.92 -1.14
C MET A 202 13.59 3.85 -1.46
N ASP A 203 13.44 4.72 -2.46
CA ASP A 203 14.43 5.76 -2.77
C ASP A 203 14.64 6.71 -1.58
N GLU A 204 13.57 7.12 -0.88
CA GLU A 204 13.69 7.97 0.30
C GLU A 204 14.34 7.23 1.48
N LEU A 205 14.00 5.98 1.73
CA LEU A 205 14.68 5.19 2.75
C LEU A 205 16.17 4.99 2.42
N LYS A 206 16.49 4.74 1.16
CA LYS A 206 17.89 4.61 0.71
C LYS A 206 18.66 5.91 0.88
N LYS A 207 18.07 7.03 0.49
CA LYS A 207 18.65 8.35 0.67
C LYS A 207 18.91 8.66 2.15
N ARG A 208 17.96 8.31 3.02
CA ARG A 208 18.12 8.46 4.47
C ARG A 208 19.27 7.57 4.98
N LEU A 209 19.34 6.31 4.53
CA LEU A 209 20.44 5.42 4.88
C LEU A 209 21.81 5.93 4.43
N ASP A 210 21.88 6.55 3.24
CA ASP A 210 23.13 7.14 2.73
C ASP A 210 23.58 8.37 3.50
N LEU A 211 22.62 9.14 4.06
CA LEU A 211 22.91 10.34 4.86
C LEU A 211 23.26 10.00 6.31
N GLU A 212 22.50 9.12 6.96
CA GLU A 212 22.67 8.78 8.37
C GLU A 212 23.70 7.67 8.59
N GLY A 213 23.95 6.84 7.57
CA GLY A 213 24.82 5.68 7.65
C GLY A 213 24.12 4.45 8.27
N LYS A 214 24.85 3.34 8.28
CA LYS A 214 24.39 2.13 8.98
C LYS A 214 24.62 2.32 10.48
N ASP A 215 23.62 1.89 11.26
CA ASP A 215 23.76 1.81 12.70
C ASP A 215 24.91 0.86 13.06
N THR A 216 25.75 1.28 14.01
CA THR A 216 26.88 0.50 14.52
C THR A 216 26.73 0.36 16.03
N HIS A 217 26.47 -0.86 16.48
CA HIS A 217 26.33 -1.18 17.90
C HIS A 217 27.10 -2.46 18.24
N GLN A 218 27.25 -2.75 19.54
CA GLN A 218 27.87 -3.98 19.99
C GLN A 218 26.80 -5.08 20.11
N GLY A 219 27.18 -6.30 19.75
CA GLY A 219 26.26 -7.44 19.78
C GLY A 219 25.43 -7.58 18.51
N LEU A 220 24.59 -8.60 18.47
CA LEU A 220 23.67 -8.87 17.35
C LEU A 220 22.26 -8.53 17.78
N THR A 221 21.57 -7.74 16.98
CA THR A 221 20.16 -7.36 17.18
C THR A 221 19.27 -8.07 16.18
N VAL A 222 18.29 -8.82 16.70
CA VAL A 222 17.25 -9.49 15.91
C VAL A 222 16.00 -8.62 15.87
N LEU A 223 15.44 -8.42 14.70
CA LEU A 223 14.14 -7.77 14.51
C LEU A 223 13.08 -8.83 14.18
N LEU A 224 12.12 -9.02 15.05
CA LEU A 224 10.91 -9.82 14.79
C LEU A 224 9.82 -8.88 14.23
N ALA A 225 9.58 -8.94 12.91
CA ALA A 225 8.67 -8.04 12.19
C ALA A 225 7.59 -8.82 11.43
N PRO A 226 6.61 -9.38 12.12
CA PRO A 226 5.55 -10.21 11.52
C PRO A 226 4.50 -9.36 10.78
N SER A 227 3.75 -10.03 9.92
CA SER A 227 2.45 -9.55 9.42
C SER A 227 1.39 -9.60 10.54
N TRP A 228 0.11 -9.51 10.19
CA TRP A 228 -1.03 -9.55 11.11
C TRP A 228 -2.04 -10.64 10.69
N GLY A 229 -2.97 -10.95 11.60
CA GLY A 229 -4.01 -11.94 11.41
C GLY A 229 -3.58 -13.37 11.76
N THR A 230 -4.48 -14.32 11.54
CA THR A 230 -4.36 -15.71 12.02
C THR A 230 -3.12 -16.46 11.52
N SER A 231 -2.56 -16.06 10.39
CA SER A 231 -1.36 -16.68 9.80
C SER A 231 -0.05 -16.00 10.23
N SER A 232 -0.12 -14.91 11.03
CA SER A 232 1.09 -14.20 11.45
C SER A 232 1.91 -14.99 12.47
N ILE A 233 3.21 -14.72 12.54
CA ILE A 233 4.15 -15.37 13.47
C ILE A 233 3.66 -15.25 14.91
N LEU A 234 3.26 -14.05 15.36
CA LEU A 234 2.89 -13.84 16.75
C LEU A 234 1.57 -14.54 17.12
N VAL A 235 0.64 -14.67 16.20
CA VAL A 235 -0.60 -15.42 16.46
C VAL A 235 -0.36 -16.93 16.44
N ARG A 236 0.48 -17.44 15.54
CA ARG A 236 0.75 -18.89 15.43
C ARG A 236 1.67 -19.43 16.51
N TYR A 237 2.74 -18.71 16.80
CA TYR A 237 3.82 -19.22 17.66
C TYR A 237 3.82 -18.53 19.03
N GLY A 238 3.32 -17.29 19.14
CA GLY A 238 3.18 -16.58 20.40
C GLY A 238 4.46 -16.54 21.22
N SER A 239 4.36 -16.98 22.48
CA SER A 239 5.51 -17.05 23.40
C SER A 239 6.63 -17.95 22.91
N ARG A 240 6.34 -19.03 22.17
CA ARG A 240 7.36 -20.02 21.77
C ARG A 240 8.48 -19.42 20.92
N ILE A 241 8.15 -18.54 20.01
CA ILE A 241 9.18 -17.90 19.18
C ILE A 241 9.92 -16.81 19.95
N ILE A 242 9.23 -16.06 20.85
CA ILE A 242 9.87 -15.04 21.67
C ILE A 242 10.85 -15.68 22.65
N ASP A 243 10.44 -16.76 23.33
CA ASP A 243 11.31 -17.53 24.22
C ASP A 243 12.55 -18.03 23.47
N ALA A 244 12.38 -18.65 22.29
CA ALA A 244 13.49 -19.15 21.48
C ALA A 244 14.46 -18.03 21.04
N LEU A 245 13.94 -16.83 20.77
CA LEU A 245 14.78 -15.67 20.42
C LEU A 245 15.54 -15.12 21.63
N LEU A 246 14.90 -15.02 22.80
CA LEU A 246 15.54 -14.58 24.02
C LEU A 246 16.64 -15.55 24.50
N ASP A 247 16.45 -16.85 24.30
CA ASP A 247 17.41 -17.91 24.64
C ASP A 247 18.70 -17.81 23.79
N THR A 248 18.67 -17.15 22.63
CA THR A 248 19.87 -16.90 21.82
C THR A 248 20.89 -16.01 22.51
N GLY A 249 20.44 -15.16 23.45
CA GLY A 249 21.25 -14.14 24.10
C GLY A 249 21.46 -12.86 23.28
N TYR A 250 20.83 -12.74 22.11
CA TYR A 250 20.87 -11.54 21.27
C TYR A 250 19.85 -10.50 21.74
N ASP A 251 20.02 -9.24 21.34
CA ASP A 251 19.03 -8.19 21.53
C ASP A 251 17.84 -8.43 20.60
N LEU A 252 16.63 -8.18 21.10
CA LEU A 252 15.40 -8.44 20.37
C LEU A 252 14.56 -7.18 20.26
N ILE A 253 14.27 -6.76 19.04
CA ILE A 253 13.26 -5.75 18.73
C ILE A 253 12.03 -6.49 18.18
N ILE A 254 10.88 -6.34 18.83
CA ILE A 254 9.60 -6.84 18.31
C ILE A 254 8.84 -5.66 17.72
N ARG A 255 8.58 -5.73 16.41
CA ARG A 255 7.82 -4.72 15.68
C ARG A 255 6.59 -5.34 15.02
N PRO A 256 5.46 -5.48 15.73
CA PRO A 256 4.22 -5.98 15.15
C PRO A 256 3.71 -5.06 14.05
N HIS A 257 3.01 -5.61 13.09
CA HIS A 257 2.29 -4.80 12.12
C HIS A 257 1.27 -3.89 12.85
N PRO A 258 1.09 -2.61 12.47
CA PRO A 258 0.16 -1.72 13.16
C PRO A 258 -1.26 -2.28 13.30
N GLN A 259 -1.72 -3.05 12.31
CA GLN A 259 -3.03 -3.70 12.34
C GLN A 259 -3.17 -4.77 13.43
N SER A 260 -2.08 -5.40 13.89
CA SER A 260 -2.11 -6.41 14.96
C SER A 260 -2.65 -5.86 16.27
N PHE A 261 -2.41 -4.58 16.55
CA PHE A 261 -2.95 -3.93 17.76
C PHE A 261 -4.47 -3.77 17.76
N THR A 262 -5.12 -3.96 16.61
CA THR A 262 -6.57 -3.91 16.45
C THR A 262 -7.14 -5.29 16.16
N ALA A 263 -6.60 -5.98 15.16
CA ALA A 263 -7.11 -7.27 14.71
C ALA A 263 -6.76 -8.42 15.67
N ASP A 264 -5.53 -8.39 16.24
CA ASP A 264 -4.98 -9.45 17.09
C ASP A 264 -4.81 -8.98 18.54
N LYS A 265 -5.64 -8.02 18.99
CA LYS A 265 -5.47 -7.27 20.24
C LYS A 265 -5.25 -8.17 21.45
N ALA A 266 -6.02 -9.26 21.61
CA ALA A 266 -5.91 -10.15 22.77
C ALA A 266 -4.52 -10.81 22.85
N VAL A 267 -4.00 -11.30 21.72
CA VAL A 267 -2.66 -11.90 21.64
C VAL A 267 -1.59 -10.85 21.93
N MET A 268 -1.74 -9.63 21.38
CA MET A 268 -0.79 -8.55 21.61
C MET A 268 -0.73 -8.12 23.08
N ASP A 269 -1.88 -8.01 23.74
CA ASP A 269 -1.96 -7.63 25.16
C ASP A 269 -1.33 -8.71 26.06
N GLU A 270 -1.60 -10.00 25.79
CA GLU A 270 -1.00 -11.13 26.50
C GLU A 270 0.52 -11.17 26.36
N LEU A 271 1.02 -11.10 25.12
CA LEU A 271 2.46 -11.17 24.85
C LEU A 271 3.21 -9.99 25.47
N ARG A 272 2.65 -8.78 25.39
CA ARG A 272 3.27 -7.61 26.01
C ARG A 272 3.26 -7.62 27.53
N ALA A 273 2.23 -8.20 28.13
CA ALA A 273 2.19 -8.39 29.57
C ALA A 273 3.23 -9.43 30.04
N LYS A 274 3.43 -10.50 29.25
CA LYS A 274 4.42 -11.54 29.55
C LYS A 274 5.86 -11.10 29.30
N TYR A 275 6.09 -10.28 28.24
CA TYR A 275 7.41 -9.83 27.81
C TYR A 275 7.46 -8.29 27.80
N PRO A 276 7.57 -7.63 28.96
CA PRO A 276 7.73 -6.17 29.02
C PRO A 276 9.10 -5.77 28.44
N ASP A 277 9.22 -4.50 28.09
CA ASP A 277 10.51 -3.94 27.67
C ASP A 277 11.58 -4.17 28.74
N SER A 278 12.80 -4.49 28.30
CA SER A 278 13.97 -4.78 29.13
C SER A 278 15.25 -4.34 28.42
N ASP A 279 16.42 -4.54 29.04
CA ASP A 279 17.71 -4.19 28.42
C ASP A 279 17.94 -4.90 27.09
N ARG A 280 17.35 -6.10 26.89
CA ARG A 280 17.54 -6.92 25.68
C ARG A 280 16.27 -7.12 24.86
N LEU A 281 15.13 -6.58 25.24
CA LEU A 281 13.87 -6.69 24.50
C LEU A 281 13.18 -5.35 24.44
N SER A 282 12.80 -4.93 23.24
CA SER A 282 12.01 -3.71 23.04
C SER A 282 10.86 -3.91 22.06
N TRP A 283 9.71 -3.30 22.37
CA TRP A 283 8.55 -3.27 21.49
C TRP A 283 8.52 -1.97 20.69
N ASN A 284 8.89 -2.03 19.40
CA ASN A 284 8.85 -0.88 18.52
C ASN A 284 7.44 -0.62 17.97
N ARG A 285 6.95 0.61 18.13
CA ARG A 285 5.61 1.08 17.70
C ARG A 285 5.68 2.34 16.85
N ASP A 286 6.85 2.76 16.46
CA ASP A 286 7.03 3.97 15.70
C ASP A 286 6.30 3.89 14.36
N THR A 287 5.74 5.01 13.92
CA THR A 287 5.10 5.08 12.62
C THR A 287 6.13 4.86 11.50
N ASP A 288 7.34 5.38 11.69
CA ASP A 288 8.49 5.14 10.84
C ASP A 288 9.20 3.83 11.24
N ASN A 289 9.57 3.02 10.26
CA ASN A 289 10.27 1.75 10.48
C ASN A 289 11.79 1.83 10.32
N PHE A 290 12.31 2.96 9.83
CA PHE A 290 13.69 3.11 9.42
C PHE A 290 14.68 2.76 10.53
N ASP A 291 14.50 3.32 11.73
CA ASP A 291 15.44 3.13 12.83
C ASP A 291 15.50 1.67 13.29
N ALA A 292 14.34 1.00 13.36
CA ALA A 292 14.29 -0.44 13.69
C ALA A 292 14.95 -1.30 12.61
N LEU A 293 14.74 -0.97 11.33
CA LEU A 293 15.39 -1.67 10.20
C LEU A 293 16.89 -1.38 10.15
N ASN A 294 17.29 -0.15 10.43
CA ASN A 294 18.71 0.23 10.42
C ASN A 294 19.48 -0.39 11.58
N ARG A 295 18.88 -0.48 12.78
CA ARG A 295 19.50 -1.07 13.95
C ARG A 295 19.63 -2.59 13.87
N ALA A 296 18.63 -3.29 13.36
CA ALA A 296 18.64 -4.74 13.31
C ALA A 296 19.74 -5.30 12.39
N ASP A 297 20.43 -6.36 12.81
CA ASP A 297 21.41 -7.08 11.99
C ASP A 297 20.78 -8.19 11.18
N ILE A 298 19.69 -8.76 11.68
CA ILE A 298 18.89 -9.79 11.02
C ILE A 298 17.41 -9.60 11.35
N MET A 299 16.56 -9.86 10.36
CA MET A 299 15.10 -9.85 10.53
C MET A 299 14.55 -11.27 10.54
N ILE A 300 13.53 -11.52 11.37
CA ILE A 300 12.65 -12.68 11.27
C ILE A 300 11.26 -12.19 10.95
N SER A 301 10.66 -12.71 9.88
CA SER A 301 9.35 -12.30 9.40
C SER A 301 8.60 -13.49 8.79
N ASP A 302 7.39 -13.23 8.31
CA ASP A 302 6.57 -14.21 7.60
C ASP A 302 6.41 -13.79 6.11
N PHE A 303 5.21 -13.46 5.68
CA PHE A 303 4.93 -12.94 4.32
C PHE A 303 4.81 -11.41 4.25
N SER A 304 5.25 -10.70 5.28
CA SER A 304 5.20 -9.23 5.33
C SER A 304 6.06 -8.59 4.25
N SER A 305 5.57 -7.53 3.61
CA SER A 305 6.33 -6.80 2.60
C SER A 305 7.54 -6.04 3.16
N VAL A 306 7.61 -5.83 4.47
CA VAL A 306 8.76 -5.22 5.15
C VAL A 306 10.06 -5.99 4.94
N ILE A 307 9.99 -7.29 4.62
CA ILE A 307 11.15 -8.11 4.22
C ILE A 307 11.89 -7.44 3.06
N PHE A 308 11.15 -6.97 2.05
CA PHE A 308 11.76 -6.37 0.86
C PHE A 308 12.37 -5.01 1.18
N ASP A 309 11.73 -4.18 2.02
CA ASP A 309 12.33 -2.95 2.50
C ASP A 309 13.66 -3.25 3.21
N TYR A 310 13.66 -4.23 4.11
CA TYR A 310 14.84 -4.60 4.88
C TYR A 310 15.96 -5.18 4.02
N CYS A 311 15.68 -6.23 3.25
CA CYS A 311 16.71 -6.94 2.51
C CYS A 311 17.19 -6.20 1.26
N LEU A 312 16.34 -5.41 0.61
CA LEU A 312 16.72 -4.72 -0.62
C LEU A 312 17.38 -3.36 -0.36
N ILE A 313 16.95 -2.62 0.67
CA ILE A 313 17.52 -1.30 0.99
C ILE A 313 18.78 -1.46 1.84
N PHE A 314 18.69 -2.18 2.97
CA PHE A 314 19.79 -2.32 3.92
C PHE A 314 20.77 -3.44 3.55
N ASN A 315 20.40 -4.33 2.63
CA ASN A 315 21.14 -5.52 2.23
C ASN A 315 21.54 -6.42 3.42
N LYS A 316 20.61 -6.58 4.36
CA LYS A 316 20.81 -7.37 5.56
C LYS A 316 20.10 -8.73 5.45
N PRO A 317 20.58 -9.78 6.14
CA PRO A 317 19.99 -11.11 6.09
C PRO A 317 18.63 -11.17 6.76
N PHE A 318 17.78 -12.11 6.33
CA PHE A 318 16.53 -12.38 7.00
C PHE A 318 16.19 -13.87 6.99
N ILE A 319 15.31 -14.24 7.92
CA ILE A 319 14.73 -15.56 8.09
C ILE A 319 13.22 -15.41 7.93
N TYR A 320 12.58 -16.33 7.21
CA TYR A 320 11.12 -16.31 7.03
C TYR A 320 10.49 -17.61 7.51
N THR A 321 9.32 -17.49 8.15
CA THR A 321 8.53 -18.66 8.51
C THR A 321 7.73 -19.16 7.33
N GLU A 322 7.69 -20.49 7.14
CA GLU A 322 6.84 -21.12 6.14
C GLU A 322 5.38 -21.05 6.57
N ASN A 323 4.66 -20.08 6.02
CA ASN A 323 3.25 -19.87 6.31
C ASN A 323 2.42 -20.03 5.04
N THR A 324 1.25 -20.64 5.17
CA THR A 324 0.28 -20.70 4.09
C THR A 324 -0.39 -19.34 3.95
N PHE A 325 -0.20 -18.70 2.79
CA PHE A 325 -0.89 -17.48 2.43
C PHE A 325 -2.27 -17.82 1.84
N ASP A 326 -3.34 -17.39 2.52
CA ASP A 326 -4.70 -17.53 1.99
C ASP A 326 -4.93 -16.49 0.89
N LYS A 327 -5.00 -16.95 -0.36
CA LYS A 327 -5.21 -16.12 -1.54
C LYS A 327 -6.67 -15.66 -1.71
N ALA A 328 -7.65 -16.27 -1.02
CA ALA A 328 -9.07 -16.16 -1.35
C ALA A 328 -9.64 -14.74 -1.39
N GLN A 329 -9.08 -13.82 -0.63
CA GLN A 329 -9.54 -12.42 -0.54
C GLN A 329 -8.74 -11.43 -1.41
N TYR A 330 -7.69 -11.90 -2.08
CA TYR A 330 -6.72 -11.07 -2.78
C TYR A 330 -6.77 -11.30 -4.29
N ASP A 331 -6.24 -10.36 -5.06
CA ASP A 331 -6.05 -10.51 -6.51
C ASP A 331 -5.22 -11.76 -6.85
N ALA A 332 -4.37 -12.20 -5.94
CA ALA A 332 -3.59 -13.43 -6.00
C ALA A 332 -4.43 -14.71 -6.23
N ALA A 333 -5.72 -14.72 -5.88
CA ALA A 333 -6.62 -15.86 -6.14
C ALA A 333 -6.83 -16.12 -7.65
N TRP A 334 -6.55 -15.14 -8.48
CA TRP A 334 -6.70 -15.20 -9.94
C TRP A 334 -5.41 -15.60 -10.66
N LEU A 335 -4.26 -15.63 -9.97
CA LEU A 335 -2.98 -16.00 -10.57
C LEU A 335 -2.76 -17.51 -10.55
N ASP A 336 -2.38 -18.07 -11.69
CA ASP A 336 -2.06 -19.50 -11.82
C ASP A 336 -0.65 -19.78 -11.30
N GLU A 337 0.30 -18.92 -11.63
CA GLU A 337 1.68 -19.07 -11.21
C GLU A 337 1.92 -18.63 -9.77
N GLU A 338 3.00 -19.15 -9.20
CA GLU A 338 3.47 -18.67 -7.91
C GLU A 338 3.99 -17.24 -8.05
N MET A 339 3.48 -16.36 -7.21
CA MET A 339 3.87 -14.95 -7.20
C MET A 339 5.36 -14.77 -6.95
N TRP A 340 5.96 -13.79 -7.62
CA TRP A 340 7.38 -13.45 -7.47
C TRP A 340 7.79 -13.33 -6.00
N LYS A 341 6.97 -12.72 -5.17
CA LYS A 341 7.18 -12.54 -3.73
C LYS A 341 7.54 -13.84 -3.01
N PHE A 342 6.86 -14.95 -3.32
CA PHE A 342 7.13 -16.26 -2.69
C PHE A 342 8.25 -17.02 -3.40
N ARG A 343 8.29 -16.95 -4.72
CA ARG A 343 9.31 -17.61 -5.53
C ARG A 343 10.73 -17.12 -5.21
N VAL A 344 10.88 -15.85 -4.83
CA VAL A 344 12.19 -15.25 -4.56
C VAL A 344 12.73 -15.58 -3.15
N LEU A 345 11.85 -15.82 -2.16
CA LEU A 345 12.21 -16.00 -0.75
C LEU A 345 13.37 -17.00 -0.51
N PRO A 346 13.35 -18.23 -1.08
CA PRO A 346 14.42 -19.21 -0.84
C PRO A 346 15.80 -18.75 -1.34
N SER A 347 15.83 -17.79 -2.27
CA SER A 347 17.10 -17.27 -2.82
C SER A 347 17.66 -16.08 -2.04
N ILE A 348 16.87 -15.47 -1.14
CA ILE A 348 17.23 -14.24 -0.43
C ILE A 348 17.23 -14.37 1.10
N GLY A 349 16.57 -15.40 1.66
CA GLY A 349 16.45 -15.64 3.09
C GLY A 349 16.43 -17.13 3.43
N LEU A 350 16.57 -17.48 4.71
CA LEU A 350 16.45 -18.86 5.18
C LEU A 350 15.01 -19.16 5.66
N PRO A 351 14.47 -20.34 5.32
CA PRO A 351 13.20 -20.79 5.90
C PRO A 351 13.39 -21.17 7.38
N LEU A 352 12.33 -20.98 8.18
CA LEU A 352 12.26 -21.34 9.59
C LEU A 352 10.97 -22.10 9.85
N LYS A 353 11.09 -23.27 10.44
CA LYS A 353 9.97 -24.07 10.94
C LYS A 353 9.94 -24.05 12.47
N GLU A 354 8.81 -24.42 13.04
CA GLU A 354 8.68 -24.48 14.50
C GLU A 354 9.64 -25.49 15.14
N GLU A 355 9.91 -26.61 14.46
CA GLU A 355 10.87 -27.62 14.90
C GLU A 355 12.33 -27.13 14.99
N ASP A 356 12.62 -26.00 14.35
CA ASP A 356 13.94 -25.36 14.33
C ASP A 356 14.18 -24.43 15.54
N PHE A 357 13.15 -24.08 16.30
CA PHE A 357 13.24 -23.11 17.40
C PHE A 357 14.32 -23.45 18.44
N PRO A 358 14.54 -24.72 18.83
CA PRO A 358 15.64 -25.07 19.74
C PRO A 358 17.03 -24.72 19.19
N ASN A 359 17.19 -24.60 17.87
CA ASN A 359 18.43 -24.29 17.19
C ASN A 359 18.49 -22.86 16.64
N MET A 360 17.68 -21.94 17.20
CA MET A 360 17.49 -20.58 16.69
C MET A 360 18.81 -19.83 16.54
N LYS A 361 19.71 -19.97 17.50
CA LYS A 361 21.03 -19.31 17.49
C LYS A 361 21.86 -19.70 16.27
N GLU A 362 21.96 -20.99 16.00
CA GLU A 362 22.71 -21.56 14.88
C GLU A 362 22.13 -21.14 13.54
N ILE A 363 20.80 -21.10 13.43
CA ILE A 363 20.11 -20.67 12.21
C ILE A 363 20.36 -19.19 11.95
N ILE A 364 20.30 -18.34 12.96
CA ILE A 364 20.63 -16.91 12.86
C ILE A 364 22.08 -16.75 12.39
N GLN A 365 23.03 -17.45 13.00
CA GLN A 365 24.43 -17.38 12.62
C GLN A 365 24.68 -17.86 11.18
N LYS A 366 23.97 -18.90 10.75
CA LYS A 366 24.01 -19.38 9.36
C LYS A 366 23.50 -18.31 8.39
N ALA A 367 22.34 -17.72 8.67
CA ALA A 367 21.73 -16.68 7.81
C ALA A 367 22.64 -15.46 7.65
N VAL A 368 23.30 -15.03 8.74
CA VAL A 368 24.21 -13.87 8.73
C VAL A 368 25.45 -14.12 7.87
N LYS A 369 25.96 -15.37 7.84
CA LYS A 369 27.20 -15.73 7.13
C LYS A 369 26.99 -16.19 5.69
N ASP A 370 25.75 -16.37 5.23
CA ASP A 370 25.46 -16.95 3.92
C ASP A 370 25.64 -15.95 2.79
N GLU A 371 26.75 -16.04 2.08
CA GLU A 371 27.06 -15.20 0.91
C GLU A 371 26.16 -15.50 -0.31
N GLY A 372 25.63 -16.73 -0.41
CA GLY A 372 24.70 -17.11 -1.48
C GLY A 372 23.41 -16.29 -1.41
N LEU A 373 22.86 -16.16 -0.21
CA LEU A 373 21.68 -15.33 0.07
C LEU A 373 21.95 -13.84 -0.17
N SER A 374 23.17 -13.37 0.12
CA SER A 374 23.55 -11.97 -0.19
C SER A 374 23.52 -11.71 -1.69
N ARG A 375 24.10 -12.60 -2.50
CA ARG A 375 24.01 -12.50 -3.98
C ARG A 375 22.58 -12.62 -4.50
N GLY A 376 21.76 -13.42 -3.83
CA GLY A 376 20.32 -13.52 -4.09
C GLY A 376 19.59 -12.18 -3.90
N ARG A 377 19.85 -11.51 -2.76
CA ARG A 377 19.28 -10.19 -2.47
C ARG A 377 19.69 -9.13 -3.51
N ASP A 378 20.93 -9.14 -3.96
CA ASP A 378 21.39 -8.22 -5.03
C ASP A 378 20.68 -8.49 -6.36
N ARG A 379 20.35 -9.75 -6.67
CA ARG A 379 19.54 -10.09 -7.85
C ARG A 379 18.12 -9.62 -7.69
N ALA A 380 17.47 -9.94 -6.59
CA ALA A 380 16.10 -9.52 -6.27
C ALA A 380 15.94 -8.00 -6.30
N ARG A 381 16.95 -7.25 -5.81
CA ARG A 381 16.98 -5.79 -5.89
C ARG A 381 16.91 -5.29 -7.34
N ARG A 382 17.73 -5.86 -8.23
CA ARG A 382 17.73 -5.48 -9.67
C ARG A 382 16.42 -5.79 -10.38
N GLU A 383 15.75 -6.88 -9.99
CA GLU A 383 14.47 -7.29 -10.57
C GLU A 383 13.30 -6.43 -10.09
N SER A 384 13.30 -6.05 -8.82
CA SER A 384 12.10 -5.49 -8.17
C SER A 384 12.17 -4.00 -7.87
N TRP A 385 13.33 -3.38 -7.95
CA TRP A 385 13.52 -1.96 -7.69
C TRP A 385 14.33 -1.31 -8.79
N ALA A 386 13.66 -0.95 -9.85
CA ALA A 386 14.23 -0.27 -11.00
C ALA A 386 14.46 1.22 -10.72
N ASN A 387 15.31 1.86 -11.53
CA ASN A 387 15.51 3.30 -11.55
C ASN A 387 15.81 3.93 -10.16
N ILE A 388 16.60 3.25 -9.35
CA ILE A 388 16.94 3.66 -7.98
C ILE A 388 17.39 5.13 -7.94
N GLY A 389 16.74 5.94 -7.09
CA GLY A 389 16.99 7.37 -6.93
C GLY A 389 16.35 8.27 -8.00
N HIS A 390 15.65 7.70 -8.98
CA HIS A 390 15.03 8.44 -10.07
C HIS A 390 13.51 8.28 -10.16
N SER A 391 12.89 7.49 -9.28
CA SER A 391 11.47 7.14 -9.37
C SER A 391 10.53 8.35 -9.29
N ALA A 392 10.85 9.34 -8.48
CA ALA A 392 10.07 10.58 -8.37
C ALA A 392 10.10 11.40 -9.68
N ALA A 393 11.29 11.55 -10.28
CA ALA A 393 11.45 12.28 -11.53
C ALA A 393 10.69 11.59 -12.68
N LEU A 394 10.82 10.25 -12.79
CA LEU A 394 10.13 9.46 -13.80
C LEU A 394 8.60 9.44 -13.61
N THR A 395 8.13 9.47 -12.36
CA THR A 395 6.71 9.61 -12.04
C THR A 395 6.18 10.97 -12.50
N ALA A 396 6.91 12.05 -12.21
CA ALA A 396 6.55 13.40 -12.64
C ALA A 396 6.58 13.53 -14.17
N ASP A 397 7.60 12.95 -14.84
CA ASP A 397 7.70 12.90 -16.31
C ASP A 397 6.46 12.21 -16.88
N TYR A 398 6.12 11.03 -16.38
CA TYR A 398 4.93 10.30 -16.81
C TYR A 398 3.65 11.13 -16.70
N MET A 399 3.43 11.77 -15.55
CA MET A 399 2.23 12.58 -15.32
C MET A 399 2.15 13.75 -16.30
N ILE A 400 3.27 14.46 -16.53
CA ILE A 400 3.36 15.62 -17.42
C ILE A 400 3.15 15.19 -18.87
N GLU A 401 3.85 14.15 -19.34
CA GLU A 401 3.71 13.62 -20.70
C GLU A 401 2.26 13.16 -20.97
N LYS A 402 1.62 12.54 -19.98
CA LYS A 402 0.21 12.12 -20.09
C LYS A 402 -0.71 13.32 -20.22
N TYR A 403 -0.55 14.34 -19.38
CA TYR A 403 -1.31 15.59 -19.47
C TYR A 403 -1.19 16.24 -20.83
N ASP A 404 0.04 16.38 -21.38
CA ASP A 404 0.29 16.97 -22.70
C ASP A 404 -0.37 16.15 -23.81
N SER A 405 -0.35 14.83 -23.70
CA SER A 405 -1.03 13.93 -24.63
C SER A 405 -2.55 14.12 -24.61
N LEU A 406 -3.16 14.26 -23.43
CA LEU A 406 -4.59 14.49 -23.27
C LEU A 406 -5.02 15.86 -23.83
N CYS A 407 -4.21 16.91 -23.61
CA CYS A 407 -4.47 18.25 -24.17
C CYS A 407 -4.46 18.21 -25.70
N ARG A 408 -3.45 17.60 -26.32
CA ARG A 408 -3.37 17.44 -27.80
C ARG A 408 -4.57 16.68 -28.38
N ALA A 409 -5.00 15.61 -27.70
CA ALA A 409 -6.16 14.82 -28.13
C ALA A 409 -7.50 15.63 -28.02
N GLY A 410 -7.60 16.51 -27.03
CA GLY A 410 -8.73 17.41 -26.85
C GLY A 410 -8.82 18.51 -27.92
N GLU A 411 -7.72 19.07 -28.34
CA GLU A 411 -7.65 20.08 -29.41
C GLU A 411 -8.04 19.49 -30.77
N GLY A 412 -7.59 18.28 -31.09
CA GLY A 412 -7.94 17.59 -32.33
C GLY A 412 -9.42 17.26 -32.48
N LYS A 413 -10.18 17.16 -31.35
CA LYS A 413 -11.64 16.95 -31.37
C LYS A 413 -12.44 18.25 -31.55
N LYS A 414 -11.89 19.42 -31.23
CA LYS A 414 -12.53 20.73 -31.42
C LYS A 414 -12.43 21.25 -32.85
N HIS A 415 -11.52 20.69 -33.66
CA HIS A 415 -11.31 21.06 -35.06
C HIS A 415 -11.90 20.07 -36.07
N ARG A 416 -12.65 19.07 -35.62
CA ARG A 416 -13.49 18.18 -36.43
C ARG A 416 -14.99 18.42 -36.13
#